data_2bab604295376d77b0f66f63439c0ef4
#
_entry.id   2bab604295376d77b0f66f63439c0ef4
#
_cell.length_a   1.000
_cell.length_b   1.000
_cell.length_c   1.000
_cell.angle_alpha   90.00
_cell.angle_beta   90.00
_cell.angle_gamma   90.00
#
_symmetry.space_group_name_H-M   'P 1'
#
loop_
_entity.id
_entity.type
_entity.pdbx_description
1 polymer ?
#
loop_
_entity_poly.entity_id
_entity_poly.type
_entity_poly.pdbx_seq_one_letter_code
_entity_poly.pdbx_strand_id
1 'polypeptide(L)'
;NALLKAIAVGTRLILVGDVNQLPSVGPGNVLKDIIDSECFQVVRLTKIFRQALESDIIKNAHLINEGRQIELGNKSQDFFCLKRYDVQQILGVMVLLIRDKLPKFVKAKPYDIQVLTPMRKGELGVERLNTVLQHYLNPPSPDKKEREFHQGVIREGDKVMQIRNNYQIEWEVLGHYNLPLDKGVGVFNGDMGVVREI
;
A
#
# COMPACT_ATOMS: atom_id res chain seq x y z
N ASN A 1 15.70 -22.43 5.34
CA ASN A 1 16.94 -23.22 5.63
C ASN A 1 17.99 -22.43 6.42
N ALA A 2 18.36 -21.18 6.02
CA ALA A 2 19.38 -20.40 6.75
C ALA A 2 18.97 -20.12 8.21
N LEU A 3 17.73 -19.66 8.42
CA LEU A 3 17.17 -19.42 9.75
C LEU A 3 17.21 -20.68 10.61
N LEU A 4 16.73 -21.81 10.10
CA LEU A 4 16.71 -23.08 10.87
C LEU A 4 18.09 -23.58 11.24
N LYS A 5 19.11 -23.31 10.42
CA LYS A 5 20.51 -23.65 10.74
C LYS A 5 21.12 -22.71 11.78
N ALA A 6 20.61 -21.49 11.92
CA ALA A 6 21.12 -20.50 12.85
C ALA A 6 20.46 -20.57 14.25
N ILE A 7 19.35 -21.30 14.39
CA ILE A 7 18.62 -21.43 15.65
C ILE A 7 19.39 -22.40 16.58
N ALA A 8 19.68 -21.94 17.79
CA ALA A 8 20.30 -22.79 18.82
C ALA A 8 19.31 -23.83 19.35
N VAL A 9 19.87 -24.97 19.81
CA VAL A 9 19.07 -26.05 20.46
C VAL A 9 18.36 -25.49 21.69
N GLY A 10 17.06 -25.78 21.82
CA GLY A 10 16.23 -25.30 22.93
C GLY A 10 15.51 -23.96 22.64
N THR A 11 15.78 -23.32 21.53
CA THR A 11 15.06 -22.11 21.13
C THR A 11 13.64 -22.43 20.65
N ARG A 12 12.65 -21.69 21.16
CA ARG A 12 11.27 -21.75 20.66
C ARG A 12 11.12 -20.81 19.46
N LEU A 13 10.76 -21.38 18.31
CA LEU A 13 10.44 -20.60 17.12
C LEU A 13 8.92 -20.42 17.01
N ILE A 14 8.47 -19.17 16.87
CA ILE A 14 7.07 -18.81 16.62
C ILE A 14 7.02 -18.10 15.26
N LEU A 15 6.28 -18.69 14.32
CA LEU A 15 6.03 -18.11 13.01
C LEU A 15 4.66 -17.42 13.03
N VAL A 16 4.61 -16.17 12.63
CA VAL A 16 3.38 -15.36 12.56
C VAL A 16 3.23 -14.85 11.14
N GLY A 17 2.03 -14.95 10.59
CA GLY A 17 1.73 -14.45 9.26
C GLY A 17 0.29 -14.68 8.86
N ASP A 18 -0.05 -14.28 7.66
CA ASP A 18 -1.39 -14.43 7.07
C ASP A 18 -1.28 -15.18 5.74
N VAL A 19 -1.79 -16.40 5.73
CA VAL A 19 -1.76 -17.29 4.53
C VAL A 19 -2.76 -16.86 3.46
N ASN A 20 -3.66 -15.95 3.77
CA ASN A 20 -4.65 -15.40 2.84
C ASN A 20 -4.15 -14.16 2.10
N GLN A 21 -3.01 -13.59 2.52
CA GLN A 21 -2.33 -12.53 1.79
C GLN A 21 -1.45 -13.10 0.67
N LEU A 22 -0.99 -12.21 -0.22
CA LEU A 22 -0.08 -12.60 -1.30
C LEU A 22 1.18 -13.26 -0.73
N PRO A 23 1.59 -14.41 -1.28
CA PRO A 23 2.79 -15.09 -0.84
C PRO A 23 4.05 -14.28 -1.19
N SER A 24 5.17 -14.60 -0.55
CA SER A 24 6.47 -14.05 -0.92
C SER A 24 6.81 -14.38 -2.38
N VAL A 25 7.49 -13.46 -3.07
CA VAL A 25 7.95 -13.69 -4.45
C VAL A 25 9.05 -14.75 -4.44
N GLY A 26 8.78 -15.90 -5.05
CA GLY A 26 9.71 -17.04 -5.13
C GLY A 26 8.98 -18.39 -5.12
N PRO A 27 9.70 -19.49 -5.30
CA PRO A 27 9.10 -20.81 -5.27
C PRO A 27 8.67 -21.23 -3.86
N GLY A 28 7.47 -21.79 -3.75
CA GLY A 28 6.90 -22.30 -2.50
C GLY A 28 6.11 -21.28 -1.68
N ASN A 29 5.25 -21.78 -0.81
CA ASN A 29 4.47 -21.01 0.15
C ASN A 29 4.76 -21.53 1.57
N VAL A 30 5.93 -21.17 2.08
CA VAL A 30 6.54 -21.77 3.28
C VAL A 30 5.58 -21.81 4.47
N LEU A 31 4.89 -20.72 4.80
CA LEU A 31 3.99 -20.70 5.94
C LEU A 31 2.77 -21.61 5.73
N LYS A 32 2.17 -21.58 4.54
CA LYS A 32 1.06 -22.45 4.20
C LYS A 32 1.49 -23.91 4.20
N ASP A 33 2.62 -24.21 3.59
CA ASP A 33 3.15 -25.60 3.51
C ASP A 33 3.43 -26.18 4.91
N ILE A 34 3.96 -25.36 5.84
CA ILE A 34 4.17 -25.75 7.24
C ILE A 34 2.83 -26.02 7.94
N ILE A 35 1.83 -25.19 7.71
CA ILE A 35 0.48 -25.37 8.29
C ILE A 35 -0.19 -26.63 7.73
N ASP A 36 -0.13 -26.82 6.43
CA ASP A 36 -0.78 -27.94 5.73
C ASP A 36 -0.07 -29.28 6.02
N SER A 37 1.19 -29.25 6.48
CA SER A 37 1.91 -30.46 6.91
C SER A 37 1.34 -31.10 8.17
N GLU A 38 0.58 -30.36 8.97
CA GLU A 38 0.04 -30.77 10.28
C GLU A 38 1.08 -31.30 11.28
N CYS A 39 2.38 -31.07 10.99
CA CYS A 39 3.48 -31.54 11.85
C CYS A 39 3.73 -30.65 13.07
N PHE A 40 3.14 -29.48 13.11
CA PHE A 40 3.38 -28.46 14.14
C PHE A 40 2.07 -27.94 14.72
N GLN A 41 2.15 -27.45 15.95
CA GLN A 41 1.00 -26.80 16.58
C GLN A 41 0.67 -25.49 15.85
N VAL A 42 -0.58 -25.34 15.42
CA VAL A 42 -1.08 -24.15 14.71
C VAL A 42 -2.18 -23.49 15.51
N VAL A 43 -2.07 -22.19 15.72
CA VAL A 43 -3.14 -21.35 16.29
C VAL A 43 -3.69 -20.46 15.17
N ARG A 44 -4.96 -20.63 14.82
CA ARG A 44 -5.64 -19.80 13.81
C ARG A 44 -6.49 -18.74 14.50
N LEU A 45 -6.26 -17.47 14.16
CA LEU A 45 -7.08 -16.37 14.60
C LEU A 45 -8.25 -16.21 13.61
N THR A 46 -9.42 -16.74 13.99
CA THR A 46 -10.62 -16.73 13.13
C THR A 46 -11.71 -15.76 13.62
N LYS A 47 -11.54 -15.22 14.82
CA LYS A 47 -12.57 -14.36 15.43
C LYS A 47 -12.46 -12.94 14.87
N ILE A 48 -13.51 -12.51 14.17
CA ILE A 48 -13.66 -11.14 13.71
C ILE A 48 -14.34 -10.34 14.83
N PHE A 49 -13.76 -9.21 15.21
CA PHE A 49 -14.40 -8.35 16.21
C PHE A 49 -15.68 -7.72 15.67
N ARG A 50 -16.67 -7.52 16.56
CA ARG A 50 -18.00 -7.04 16.20
C ARG A 50 -17.99 -5.75 15.35
N GLN A 51 -17.11 -4.80 15.67
CA GLN A 51 -16.94 -3.56 14.90
C GLN A 51 -16.48 -3.80 13.45
N ALA A 52 -15.67 -4.82 13.23
CA ALA A 52 -15.19 -5.19 11.89
C ALA A 52 -16.29 -5.89 11.05
N LEU A 53 -17.30 -6.49 11.68
CA LEU A 53 -18.44 -7.12 11.00
C LEU A 53 -19.39 -6.09 10.36
N GLU A 54 -19.31 -4.82 10.74
CA GLU A 54 -20.10 -3.75 10.12
C GLU A 54 -19.46 -3.21 8.84
N SER A 55 -18.16 -3.48 8.62
CA SER A 55 -17.42 -3.07 7.44
C SER A 55 -17.67 -4.02 6.26
N ASP A 56 -18.14 -3.48 5.15
CA ASP A 56 -18.32 -4.26 3.93
C ASP A 56 -16.99 -4.55 3.23
N ILE A 57 -15.93 -3.77 3.48
CA ILE A 57 -14.56 -4.12 3.07
C ILE A 57 -14.16 -5.46 3.67
N ILE A 58 -14.37 -5.64 4.98
CA ILE A 58 -13.99 -6.86 5.69
C ILE A 58 -14.86 -8.04 5.28
N LYS A 59 -16.19 -7.86 5.18
CA LYS A 59 -17.10 -8.90 4.69
C LYS A 59 -16.72 -9.38 3.30
N ASN A 60 -16.47 -8.44 2.38
CA ASN A 60 -16.10 -8.78 1.00
C ASN A 60 -14.72 -9.45 0.94
N ALA A 61 -13.76 -9.04 1.76
CA ALA A 61 -12.46 -9.71 1.84
C ALA A 61 -12.61 -11.19 2.25
N HIS A 62 -13.47 -11.49 3.23
CA HIS A 62 -13.75 -12.88 3.61
C HIS A 62 -14.46 -13.67 2.51
N LEU A 63 -15.46 -13.07 1.84
CA LEU A 63 -16.13 -13.71 0.70
C LEU A 63 -15.15 -14.05 -0.42
N ILE A 64 -14.22 -13.13 -0.76
CA ILE A 64 -13.18 -13.36 -1.76
C ILE A 64 -12.28 -14.54 -1.33
N ASN A 65 -11.86 -14.56 -0.07
CA ASN A 65 -11.01 -15.61 0.45
C ASN A 65 -11.68 -17.01 0.45
N GLU A 66 -12.99 -17.04 0.64
CA GLU A 66 -13.81 -18.25 0.53
C GLU A 66 -14.16 -18.64 -0.92
N GLY A 67 -13.73 -17.87 -1.92
CA GLY A 67 -14.08 -18.06 -3.32
C GLY A 67 -15.55 -17.74 -3.64
N ARG A 68 -16.19 -16.95 -2.79
CA ARG A 68 -17.60 -16.55 -2.94
C ARG A 68 -17.70 -15.21 -3.66
N GLN A 69 -18.84 -14.98 -4.29
CA GLN A 69 -19.11 -13.72 -4.98
C GLN A 69 -19.38 -12.62 -4.00
N ILE A 70 -18.74 -11.46 -4.21
CA ILE A 70 -18.93 -10.25 -3.39
C ILE A 70 -20.11 -9.42 -3.87
N GLU A 71 -20.67 -8.63 -2.98
CA GLU A 71 -21.71 -7.66 -3.31
C GLU A 71 -21.09 -6.36 -3.82
N LEU A 72 -21.43 -5.97 -5.06
CA LEU A 72 -20.95 -4.75 -5.73
C LEU A 72 -22.00 -3.62 -5.71
N GLY A 73 -22.80 -3.58 -4.67
CA GLY A 73 -23.80 -2.51 -4.47
C GLY A 73 -23.16 -1.24 -3.89
N ASN A 74 -23.66 -0.06 -4.32
CA ASN A 74 -23.17 1.24 -3.80
C ASN A 74 -24.01 1.73 -2.60
N LYS A 75 -24.58 0.81 -1.82
CA LYS A 75 -25.30 1.11 -0.57
C LYS A 75 -24.43 1.01 0.68
N SER A 76 -23.19 0.58 0.51
CA SER A 76 -22.18 0.45 1.56
C SER A 76 -21.74 1.80 2.12
N GLN A 77 -21.22 1.81 3.33
CA GLN A 77 -20.60 2.99 3.94
C GLN A 77 -19.10 3.09 3.66
N ASP A 78 -18.43 1.99 3.29
CA ASP A 78 -16.99 1.90 3.17
C ASP A 78 -16.51 1.17 1.90
N PHE A 79 -17.39 0.45 1.19
CA PHE A 79 -17.05 -0.30 -0.02
C PHE A 79 -17.95 0.09 -1.19
N PHE A 80 -17.35 0.59 -2.28
CA PHE A 80 -18.07 1.08 -3.45
C PHE A 80 -17.50 0.51 -4.74
N CYS A 81 -18.36 0.19 -5.70
CA CYS A 81 -17.97 -0.28 -7.02
C CYS A 81 -18.53 0.64 -8.12
N LEU A 82 -17.64 1.32 -8.83
CA LEU A 82 -17.98 2.19 -9.95
C LEU A 82 -17.52 1.55 -11.26
N LYS A 83 -18.44 0.88 -11.96
CA LYS A 83 -18.14 0.24 -13.24
C LYS A 83 -17.92 1.29 -14.34
N ARG A 84 -16.77 1.23 -15.02
CA ARG A 84 -16.43 2.00 -16.21
C ARG A 84 -15.71 1.08 -17.19
N TYR A 85 -15.94 1.30 -18.47
CA TYR A 85 -15.41 0.43 -19.54
C TYR A 85 -14.43 1.16 -20.44
N ASP A 86 -14.43 2.46 -20.40
CA ASP A 86 -13.54 3.32 -21.16
C ASP A 86 -12.41 3.85 -20.29
N VAL A 87 -11.17 3.79 -20.79
CA VAL A 87 -9.96 4.19 -20.07
C VAL A 87 -10.01 5.66 -19.65
N GLN A 88 -10.46 6.54 -20.52
CA GLN A 88 -10.50 7.98 -20.21
C GLN A 88 -11.55 8.29 -19.14
N GLN A 89 -12.66 7.57 -19.15
CA GLN A 89 -13.66 7.66 -18.08
C GLN A 89 -13.11 7.17 -16.75
N ILE A 90 -12.34 6.06 -16.75
CA ILE A 90 -11.70 5.53 -15.52
C ILE A 90 -10.73 6.57 -14.97
N LEU A 91 -9.84 7.11 -15.80
CA LEU A 91 -8.87 8.14 -15.39
C LEU A 91 -9.57 9.41 -14.88
N GLY A 92 -10.57 9.90 -15.59
CA GLY A 92 -11.32 11.10 -15.18
C GLY A 92 -12.04 10.91 -13.84
N VAL A 93 -12.72 9.77 -13.65
CA VAL A 93 -13.40 9.45 -12.40
C VAL A 93 -12.39 9.27 -11.25
N MET A 94 -11.27 8.59 -11.50
CA MET A 94 -10.21 8.42 -10.50
C MET A 94 -9.67 9.77 -10.02
N VAL A 95 -9.33 10.67 -10.94
CA VAL A 95 -8.83 12.02 -10.60
C VAL A 95 -9.87 12.79 -9.79
N LEU A 96 -11.15 12.80 -10.25
CA LEU A 96 -12.24 13.47 -9.55
C LEU A 96 -12.43 12.93 -8.11
N LEU A 97 -12.35 11.61 -7.96
CA LEU A 97 -12.48 10.96 -6.65
C LEU A 97 -11.36 11.38 -5.71
N ILE A 98 -10.11 11.30 -6.16
CA ILE A 98 -8.94 11.55 -5.30
C ILE A 98 -8.81 13.03 -4.97
N ARG A 99 -9.03 13.91 -5.94
CA ARG A 99 -8.86 15.35 -5.74
C ARG A 99 -10.01 15.99 -4.97
N ASP A 100 -11.26 15.62 -5.26
CA ASP A 100 -12.42 16.39 -4.84
C ASP A 100 -13.40 15.65 -3.93
N LYS A 101 -13.66 14.36 -4.18
CA LYS A 101 -14.76 13.63 -3.51
C LYS A 101 -14.31 12.87 -2.27
N LEU A 102 -13.31 12.00 -2.41
CA LEU A 102 -12.85 11.17 -1.31
C LEU A 102 -12.26 11.97 -0.16
N PRO A 103 -11.46 13.04 -0.37
CA PRO A 103 -10.94 13.83 0.74
C PRO A 103 -12.03 14.37 1.67
N LYS A 104 -13.14 14.80 1.10
CA LYS A 104 -14.30 15.28 1.88
C LYS A 104 -15.03 14.14 2.58
N PHE A 105 -15.16 13.00 1.91
CA PHE A 105 -15.86 11.83 2.43
C PHE A 105 -15.12 11.17 3.60
N VAL A 106 -13.82 10.93 3.44
CA VAL A 106 -13.00 10.28 4.46
C VAL A 106 -12.30 11.27 5.43
N LYS A 107 -12.52 12.59 5.26
CA LYS A 107 -11.89 13.66 6.05
C LYS A 107 -10.35 13.57 6.05
N ALA A 108 -9.77 13.29 4.90
CA ALA A 108 -8.33 13.14 4.69
C ALA A 108 -7.84 14.07 3.58
N LYS A 109 -6.53 14.19 3.41
CA LYS A 109 -5.94 14.94 2.29
C LYS A 109 -5.85 14.04 1.04
N PRO A 110 -5.80 14.60 -0.19
CA PRO A 110 -5.60 13.78 -1.39
C PRO A 110 -4.37 12.86 -1.32
N TYR A 111 -3.30 13.29 -0.67
CA TYR A 111 -2.08 12.51 -0.48
C TYR A 111 -2.22 11.33 0.49
N ASP A 112 -3.22 11.33 1.34
CA ASP A 112 -3.51 10.21 2.25
C ASP A 112 -4.28 9.08 1.54
N ILE A 113 -4.77 9.34 0.32
CA ILE A 113 -5.50 8.38 -0.49
C ILE A 113 -4.53 7.61 -1.38
N GLN A 114 -4.64 6.29 -1.39
CA GLN A 114 -3.78 5.41 -2.19
C GLN A 114 -4.56 4.80 -3.35
N VAL A 115 -3.97 4.85 -4.56
CA VAL A 115 -4.46 4.14 -5.75
C VAL A 115 -3.71 2.82 -5.88
N LEU A 116 -4.45 1.75 -6.10
CA LEU A 116 -3.90 0.44 -6.38
C LEU A 116 -4.29 0.01 -7.79
N THR A 117 -3.35 -0.53 -8.53
CA THR A 117 -3.56 -1.12 -9.86
C THR A 117 -2.76 -2.41 -9.99
N PRO A 118 -3.29 -3.45 -10.64
CA PRO A 118 -2.57 -4.71 -10.81
C PRO A 118 -1.47 -4.67 -11.87
N MET A 119 -1.43 -3.60 -12.69
CA MET A 119 -0.49 -3.50 -13.82
C MET A 119 0.56 -2.43 -13.58
N ARG A 120 1.81 -2.71 -13.98
CA ARG A 120 2.87 -1.72 -13.96
C ARG A 120 2.85 -0.83 -15.21
N LYS A 121 2.66 -1.43 -16.40
CA LYS A 121 2.65 -0.76 -17.70
C LYS A 121 1.24 -0.72 -18.28
N GLY A 122 1.05 0.10 -19.30
CA GLY A 122 -0.23 0.31 -19.97
C GLY A 122 -0.98 1.55 -19.46
N GLU A 123 -2.10 1.84 -20.08
CA GLU A 123 -2.87 3.09 -19.84
C GLU A 123 -3.43 3.22 -18.41
N LEU A 124 -3.68 2.09 -17.75
CA LEU A 124 -4.10 2.02 -16.35
C LEU A 124 -3.00 1.44 -15.44
N GLY A 125 -1.76 1.38 -15.93
CA GLY A 125 -0.61 0.93 -15.15
C GLY A 125 -0.02 2.03 -14.26
N VAL A 126 0.77 1.62 -13.25
CA VAL A 126 1.39 2.52 -12.27
C VAL A 126 2.11 3.69 -12.91
N GLU A 127 2.88 3.45 -13.99
CA GLU A 127 3.68 4.49 -14.65
C GLU A 127 2.78 5.59 -15.23
N ARG A 128 1.71 5.22 -15.94
CA ARG A 128 0.76 6.17 -16.51
C ARG A 128 -0.08 6.86 -15.45
N LEU A 129 -0.55 6.12 -14.44
CA LEU A 129 -1.35 6.68 -13.36
C LEU A 129 -0.56 7.69 -12.53
N ASN A 130 0.72 7.46 -12.26
CA ASN A 130 1.58 8.42 -11.58
C ASN A 130 1.71 9.74 -12.37
N THR A 131 1.93 9.66 -13.68
CA THR A 131 1.99 10.85 -14.53
C THR A 131 0.68 11.65 -14.50
N VAL A 132 -0.46 10.95 -14.62
CA VAL A 132 -1.78 11.57 -14.59
C VAL A 132 -2.06 12.22 -13.24
N LEU A 133 -1.80 11.50 -12.14
CA LEU A 133 -2.02 12.02 -10.79
C LEU A 133 -1.11 13.19 -10.47
N GLN A 134 0.18 13.14 -10.85
CA GLN A 134 1.10 14.26 -10.68
C GLN A 134 0.59 15.50 -11.41
N HIS A 135 0.15 15.36 -12.65
CA HIS A 135 -0.38 16.48 -13.44
C HIS A 135 -1.56 17.18 -12.75
N TYR A 136 -2.49 16.42 -12.14
CA TYR A 136 -3.69 17.00 -11.52
C TYR A 136 -3.53 17.36 -10.05
N LEU A 137 -2.66 16.70 -9.31
CA LEU A 137 -2.47 16.94 -7.86
C LEU A 137 -1.30 17.85 -7.55
N ASN A 138 -0.27 17.81 -8.38
CA ASN A 138 0.94 18.62 -8.24
C ASN A 138 1.40 19.14 -9.61
N PRO A 139 0.64 20.07 -10.25
CA PRO A 139 1.01 20.63 -11.55
C PRO A 139 2.34 21.38 -11.50
N PRO A 140 3.04 21.52 -12.64
CA PRO A 140 4.27 22.30 -12.72
C PRO A 140 4.01 23.76 -12.33
N SER A 141 4.97 24.37 -11.66
CA SER A 141 4.98 25.79 -11.29
C SER A 141 6.39 26.34 -11.36
N PRO A 142 6.59 27.61 -11.72
CA PRO A 142 7.92 28.24 -11.72
C PRO A 142 8.65 28.18 -10.37
N ASP A 143 7.88 28.09 -9.27
CA ASP A 143 8.41 28.06 -7.92
C ASP A 143 8.82 26.66 -7.45
N LYS A 144 8.59 25.61 -8.28
CA LYS A 144 8.90 24.23 -7.93
C LYS A 144 10.05 23.73 -8.77
N LYS A 145 11.07 23.20 -8.12
CA LYS A 145 12.14 22.51 -8.81
C LYS A 145 11.70 21.13 -9.28
N GLU A 146 12.29 20.71 -10.36
CA GLU A 146 12.04 19.42 -11.01
C GLU A 146 13.35 18.72 -11.32
N ARG A 147 13.34 17.40 -11.26
CA ARG A 147 14.46 16.56 -11.67
C ARG A 147 13.97 15.41 -12.53
N GLU A 148 14.59 15.23 -13.68
CA GLU A 148 14.35 14.06 -14.53
C GLU A 148 14.82 12.78 -13.86
N PHE A 149 14.02 11.75 -13.99
CA PHE A 149 14.28 10.41 -13.49
C PHE A 149 13.93 9.38 -14.57
N HIS A 150 14.45 8.16 -14.47
CA HIS A 150 14.23 7.11 -15.49
C HIS A 150 12.76 6.82 -15.84
N GLN A 151 11.82 7.19 -14.99
CA GLN A 151 10.40 6.91 -15.14
C GLN A 151 9.56 8.19 -15.26
N GLY A 152 10.17 9.34 -15.47
CA GLY A 152 9.49 10.63 -15.59
C GLY A 152 10.18 11.74 -14.82
N VAL A 153 9.44 12.71 -14.35
CA VAL A 153 9.91 13.87 -13.59
C VAL A 153 9.47 13.76 -12.16
N ILE A 154 10.39 13.99 -11.23
CA ILE A 154 10.06 14.20 -9.80
C ILE A 154 10.06 15.70 -9.56
N ARG A 155 9.07 16.17 -8.83
CA ARG A 155 8.82 17.58 -8.53
C ARG A 155 8.65 17.80 -7.04
N GLU A 156 9.09 18.95 -6.54
CA GLU A 156 8.79 19.38 -5.18
C GLU A 156 7.29 19.34 -4.91
N GLY A 157 6.90 18.72 -3.80
CA GLY A 157 5.50 18.45 -3.44
C GLY A 157 4.98 17.09 -3.91
N ASP A 158 5.73 16.31 -4.68
CA ASP A 158 5.29 14.97 -5.08
C ASP A 158 5.22 14.01 -3.90
N LYS A 159 4.17 13.18 -3.89
CA LYS A 159 4.12 12.00 -3.05
C LYS A 159 5.01 10.91 -3.66
N VAL A 160 5.90 10.38 -2.86
CA VAL A 160 6.83 9.32 -3.27
C VAL A 160 6.71 8.12 -2.33
N MET A 161 7.12 6.96 -2.82
CA MET A 161 7.21 5.74 -2.03
C MET A 161 8.56 5.07 -2.27
N GLN A 162 9.20 4.65 -1.20
CA GLN A 162 10.38 3.82 -1.28
C GLN A 162 10.00 2.44 -1.83
N ILE A 163 10.64 2.01 -2.93
CA ILE A 163 10.32 0.74 -3.60
C ILE A 163 11.34 -0.38 -3.29
N ARG A 164 12.37 -0.08 -2.53
CA ARG A 164 13.38 -1.04 -2.06
C ARG A 164 13.88 -0.62 -0.69
N ASN A 165 14.23 -1.59 0.15
CA ASN A 165 14.88 -1.30 1.42
C ASN A 165 16.23 -0.62 1.18
N ASN A 166 16.48 0.49 1.87
CA ASN A 166 17.79 1.12 1.94
C ASN A 166 18.17 1.32 3.42
N TYR A 167 19.05 0.48 3.90
CA TYR A 167 19.49 0.44 5.29
C TYR A 167 20.51 1.53 5.65
N GLN A 168 20.93 2.35 4.68
CA GLN A 168 21.99 3.35 4.85
C GLN A 168 21.45 4.79 4.84
N ILE A 169 20.20 5.01 4.46
CA ILE A 169 19.62 6.36 4.48
C ILE A 169 19.42 6.78 5.92
N GLU A 170 20.03 7.88 6.31
CA GLU A 170 19.79 8.52 7.60
C GLU A 170 18.53 9.37 7.53
N TRP A 171 17.76 9.38 8.61
CA TRP A 171 16.58 10.23 8.76
C TRP A 171 16.54 10.87 10.13
N GLU A 172 15.92 12.05 10.20
CA GLU A 172 15.71 12.80 11.41
C GLU A 172 14.25 13.27 11.52
N VAL A 173 13.70 13.23 12.71
CA VAL A 173 12.43 13.88 13.05
C VAL A 173 12.74 15.24 13.67
N LEU A 174 12.36 16.31 12.96
CA LEU A 174 12.59 17.66 13.41
C LEU A 174 11.42 18.15 14.28
N GLY A 175 11.74 18.68 15.44
CA GLY A 175 10.79 19.33 16.33
C GLY A 175 10.73 20.84 16.15
N HIS A 176 10.27 21.54 17.18
CA HIS A 176 10.28 22.99 17.20
C HIS A 176 11.72 23.54 17.04
N TYR A 177 11.87 24.62 16.29
CA TYR A 177 13.15 25.26 15.97
C TYR A 177 14.12 24.40 15.16
N ASN A 178 13.62 23.42 14.36
CA ASN A 178 14.43 22.48 13.58
C ASN A 178 15.46 21.68 14.40
N LEU A 179 15.21 21.51 15.68
CA LEU A 179 16.04 20.64 16.52
C LEU A 179 15.61 19.18 16.31
N PRO A 180 16.54 18.26 16.11
CA PRO A 180 16.21 16.85 15.95
C PRO A 180 15.63 16.29 17.27
N LEU A 181 14.42 15.74 17.19
CA LEU A 181 13.75 15.03 18.28
C LEU A 181 14.12 13.57 18.29
N ASP A 182 14.29 13.00 17.09
CA ASP A 182 14.63 11.59 16.90
C ASP A 182 15.41 11.44 15.61
N LYS A 183 16.23 10.41 15.51
CA LYS A 183 17.01 10.07 14.32
C LYS A 183 17.20 8.58 14.21
N GLY A 184 17.36 8.13 13.00
CA GLY A 184 17.61 6.71 12.73
C GLY A 184 18.22 6.49 11.37
N VAL A 185 18.39 5.24 11.05
CA VAL A 185 18.96 4.78 9.78
C VAL A 185 18.04 3.72 9.18
N GLY A 186 17.84 3.81 7.88
CA GLY A 186 17.01 2.88 7.12
C GLY A 186 15.66 3.47 6.71
N VAL A 187 15.37 3.31 5.42
CA VAL A 187 14.05 3.57 4.81
C VAL A 187 13.65 2.31 4.06
N PHE A 188 12.42 1.87 4.24
CA PHE A 188 12.01 0.54 3.83
C PHE A 188 11.01 0.57 2.67
N ASN A 189 10.90 -0.55 1.97
CA ASN A 189 9.92 -0.72 0.92
C ASN A 189 8.50 -0.50 1.46
N GLY A 190 7.78 0.44 0.86
CA GLY A 190 6.44 0.85 1.29
C GLY A 190 6.40 2.16 2.09
N ASP A 191 7.55 2.65 2.60
CA ASP A 191 7.61 3.94 3.28
C ASP A 191 7.24 5.07 2.32
N MET A 192 6.33 5.92 2.74
CA MET A 192 5.83 7.03 1.93
C MET A 192 6.29 8.37 2.48
N GLY A 193 6.53 9.30 1.57
CA GLY A 193 6.94 10.65 1.90
C GLY A 193 6.49 11.68 0.86
N VAL A 194 6.83 12.92 1.11
CA VAL A 194 6.63 14.05 0.19
C VAL A 194 7.98 14.70 -0.08
N VAL A 195 8.28 14.93 -1.37
CA VAL A 195 9.50 15.64 -1.78
C VAL A 195 9.42 17.08 -1.29
N ARG A 196 10.32 17.49 -0.43
CA ARG A 196 10.37 18.85 0.11
C ARG A 196 11.28 19.76 -0.69
N GLU A 197 12.41 19.24 -1.12
CA GLU A 197 13.44 20.01 -1.82
C GLU A 197 14.17 19.10 -2.82
N ILE A 198 14.60 19.68 -3.97
CA ILE A 198 15.37 19.03 -5.02
C ILE A 198 16.66 19.81 -5.28
#